data_e927886cbc318c46c469e2a5180297d8
#
_entry.id   e927886cbc318c46c469e2a5180297d8
#
_cell.length_a   1.000
_cell.length_b   1.000
_cell.length_c   1.000
_cell.angle_alpha   90.00
_cell.angle_beta   90.00
_cell.angle_gamma   90.00
#
_symmetry.space_group_name_H-M   'P 1'
#
loop_
_entity.id
_entity.type
_entity.pdbx_description
1 polymer ?
#
loop_
_entity_poly.entity_id
_entity_poly.type
_entity_poly.pdbx_seq_one_letter_code
_entity_poly.pdbx_strand_id
1 'polypeptide(L)'
;MKTALVCGAGGFIGGHMAKRLKEEGYWVRGVDLVPNEFMNMEEVCDEFFIGDLRDIALVSRMVFGPNQTAEDDKENSLDVIYQFAADMGGAGFIFTGENDADIMHNSAQINLNIAHEAMKKSVKKVFYSSSACMYPEHNQLDPDNPNCVEDSAYPAAPDSEYGWEKLFSERLYFAFAKNYGLNVRVARYHNIFGPQGTWTGGREKAPAAFCRKAAMTDDGSSIEVWGDGSRTRSFLYIDECIEATRRFAESDFQGPVNIGSEEMITIQNFAKMAIDISGKNLSIKNIDGPLGVHGRNSDNNLYREKMGWEPTQLLREGMEK
;
A
#
# COMPACT_ATOMS: atom_id res chain seq x y z
N MET A 1 -27.20 3.84 4.55
CA MET A 1 -25.85 3.58 5.10
C MET A 1 -24.97 3.21 3.93
N LYS A 2 -23.80 3.84 3.78
CA LYS A 2 -22.84 3.47 2.73
C LYS A 2 -22.20 2.11 3.06
N THR A 3 -21.82 1.36 2.03
CA THR A 3 -21.25 0.00 2.15
C THR A 3 -19.88 -0.09 1.53
N ALA A 4 -18.96 -0.79 2.18
CA ALA A 4 -17.60 -0.96 1.70
C ALA A 4 -17.12 -2.41 1.83
N LEU A 5 -16.39 -2.88 0.82
CA LEU A 5 -15.58 -4.08 0.89
C LEU A 5 -14.11 -3.67 0.98
N VAL A 6 -13.39 -4.17 1.99
CA VAL A 6 -11.94 -3.98 2.16
C VAL A 6 -11.24 -5.31 1.90
N CYS A 7 -10.60 -5.42 0.74
CA CYS A 7 -9.76 -6.56 0.38
C CYS A 7 -8.36 -6.35 0.96
N GLY A 8 -7.86 -7.32 1.71
CA GLY A 8 -6.63 -7.16 2.48
C GLY A 8 -6.85 -6.50 3.86
N ALA A 9 -8.05 -6.66 4.44
CA ALA A 9 -8.43 -6.03 5.72
C ALA A 9 -7.64 -6.56 6.93
N GLY A 10 -7.10 -7.77 6.86
CA GLY A 10 -6.18 -8.31 7.87
C GLY A 10 -4.78 -7.70 7.81
N GLY A 11 -4.43 -7.03 6.71
CA GLY A 11 -3.15 -6.36 6.53
C GLY A 11 -3.08 -4.97 7.19
N PHE A 12 -1.89 -4.35 7.12
CA PHE A 12 -1.61 -3.06 7.74
C PHE A 12 -2.53 -1.93 7.24
N ILE A 13 -2.48 -1.61 5.94
CA ILE A 13 -3.27 -0.50 5.37
C ILE A 13 -4.76 -0.83 5.38
N GLY A 14 -5.11 -2.09 5.05
CA GLY A 14 -6.51 -2.52 5.00
C GLY A 14 -7.19 -2.47 6.36
N GLY A 15 -6.52 -2.86 7.44
CA GLY A 15 -7.04 -2.77 8.81
C GLY A 15 -7.31 -1.33 9.24
N HIS A 16 -6.37 -0.42 9.01
CA HIS A 16 -6.55 1.01 9.27
C HIS A 16 -7.69 1.61 8.43
N MET A 17 -7.82 1.21 7.15
CA MET A 17 -8.93 1.67 6.32
C MET A 17 -10.27 1.13 6.81
N ALA A 18 -10.36 -0.14 7.18
CA ALA A 18 -11.59 -0.72 7.73
C ALA A 18 -12.04 0.02 9.00
N LYS A 19 -11.10 0.27 9.93
CA LYS A 19 -11.35 1.05 11.14
C LYS A 19 -11.89 2.45 10.80
N ARG A 20 -11.23 3.19 9.91
CA ARG A 20 -11.63 4.52 9.48
C ARG A 20 -13.05 4.54 8.87
N LEU A 21 -13.37 3.57 8.02
CA LEU A 21 -14.69 3.47 7.40
C LEU A 21 -15.79 3.18 8.44
N LYS A 22 -15.51 2.36 9.44
CA LYS A 22 -16.44 2.14 10.58
C LYS A 22 -16.69 3.43 11.36
N GLU A 23 -15.66 4.19 11.66
CA GLU A 23 -15.75 5.50 12.34
C GLU A 23 -16.56 6.51 11.52
N GLU A 24 -16.53 6.43 10.18
CA GLU A 24 -17.34 7.23 9.27
C GLU A 24 -18.78 6.70 9.08
N GLY A 25 -19.16 5.61 9.74
CA GLY A 25 -20.50 5.03 9.70
C GLY A 25 -20.82 4.17 8.47
N TYR A 26 -19.80 3.63 7.80
CA TYR A 26 -20.00 2.63 6.77
C TYR A 26 -20.35 1.28 7.38
N TRP A 27 -21.15 0.50 6.66
CA TRP A 27 -21.13 -0.95 6.82
C TRP A 27 -19.91 -1.51 6.11
N VAL A 28 -19.05 -2.22 6.83
CA VAL A 28 -17.76 -2.68 6.33
C VAL A 28 -17.66 -4.20 6.32
N ARG A 29 -17.39 -4.76 5.14
CA ARG A 29 -16.95 -6.15 4.99
C ARG A 29 -15.45 -6.18 4.76
N GLY A 30 -14.73 -6.96 5.58
CA GLY A 30 -13.31 -7.25 5.43
C GLY A 30 -13.08 -8.66 4.89
N VAL A 31 -12.07 -8.84 4.05
CA VAL A 31 -11.60 -10.17 3.61
C VAL A 31 -10.08 -10.20 3.55
N ASP A 32 -9.50 -11.28 4.09
CA ASP A 32 -8.05 -11.53 4.05
C ASP A 32 -7.77 -13.04 4.24
N LEU A 33 -6.54 -13.47 3.99
CA LEU A 33 -6.07 -14.83 4.30
C LEU A 33 -5.97 -15.08 5.81
N VAL A 34 -5.72 -14.02 6.59
CA VAL A 34 -5.56 -14.06 8.04
C VAL A 34 -6.21 -12.84 8.69
N PRO A 35 -6.65 -12.91 9.95
CA PRO A 35 -7.08 -11.72 10.68
C PRO A 35 -5.90 -10.80 10.97
N ASN A 36 -6.17 -9.53 11.29
CA ASN A 36 -5.15 -8.58 11.71
C ASN A 36 -4.56 -9.00 13.07
N GLU A 37 -3.23 -8.93 13.19
CA GLU A 37 -2.50 -9.31 14.41
C GLU A 37 -2.79 -8.35 15.59
N PHE A 38 -3.09 -7.09 15.31
CA PHE A 38 -3.17 -6.01 16.31
C PHE A 38 -4.57 -5.45 16.51
N MET A 39 -5.52 -5.77 15.61
CA MET A 39 -6.87 -5.24 15.64
C MET A 39 -7.89 -6.36 15.80
N ASN A 40 -8.89 -6.15 16.65
CA ASN A 40 -10.06 -7.03 16.69
C ASN A 40 -10.94 -6.78 15.46
N MET A 41 -11.01 -7.77 14.56
CA MET A 41 -11.74 -7.61 13.30
C MET A 41 -13.25 -7.43 13.50
N GLU A 42 -13.83 -7.89 14.60
CA GLU A 42 -15.25 -7.67 14.95
C GLU A 42 -15.55 -6.21 15.34
N GLU A 43 -14.53 -5.45 15.74
CA GLU A 43 -14.67 -4.03 16.07
C GLU A 43 -14.52 -3.13 14.83
N VAL A 44 -13.70 -3.56 13.86
CA VAL A 44 -13.37 -2.75 12.67
C VAL A 44 -14.12 -3.17 11.40
N CYS A 45 -14.86 -4.29 11.43
CA CYS A 45 -15.72 -4.76 10.35
C CYS A 45 -17.09 -5.19 10.89
N ASP A 46 -18.15 -5.05 10.10
CA ASP A 46 -19.44 -5.67 10.39
C ASP A 46 -19.42 -7.15 10.05
N GLU A 47 -18.67 -7.50 9.02
CA GLU A 47 -18.38 -8.88 8.61
C GLU A 47 -16.91 -9.03 8.26
N PHE A 48 -16.26 -10.06 8.78
CA PHE A 48 -14.89 -10.41 8.38
C PHE A 48 -14.81 -11.85 7.92
N PHE A 49 -14.23 -12.06 6.74
CA PHE A 49 -14.06 -13.38 6.14
C PHE A 49 -12.59 -13.74 6.00
N ILE A 50 -12.22 -14.91 6.49
CA ILE A 50 -10.92 -15.52 6.16
C ILE A 50 -11.12 -16.27 4.85
N GLY A 51 -10.36 -15.86 3.81
CA GLY A 51 -10.46 -16.48 2.50
C GLY A 51 -9.50 -15.93 1.47
N ASP A 52 -9.32 -16.68 0.40
CA ASP A 52 -8.37 -16.40 -0.68
C ASP A 52 -9.06 -15.69 -1.85
N LEU A 53 -8.69 -14.45 -2.11
CA LEU A 53 -9.24 -13.65 -3.21
C LEU A 53 -8.79 -14.10 -4.61
N ARG A 54 -7.89 -15.09 -4.70
CA ARG A 54 -7.61 -15.81 -5.96
C ARG A 54 -8.76 -16.75 -6.35
N ASP A 55 -9.62 -17.12 -5.39
CA ASP A 55 -10.85 -17.88 -5.65
C ASP A 55 -11.96 -16.94 -6.12
N ILE A 56 -12.30 -17.03 -7.40
CA ILE A 56 -13.38 -16.24 -8.03
C ILE A 56 -14.74 -16.49 -7.36
N ALA A 57 -15.01 -17.70 -6.85
CA ALA A 57 -16.27 -18.01 -6.20
C ALA A 57 -16.39 -17.28 -4.84
N LEU A 58 -15.26 -17.14 -4.12
CA LEU A 58 -15.22 -16.31 -2.92
C LEU A 58 -15.43 -14.85 -3.27
N VAL A 59 -14.67 -14.30 -4.24
CA VAL A 59 -14.80 -12.89 -4.65
C VAL A 59 -16.24 -12.59 -5.06
N SER A 60 -16.87 -13.44 -5.84
CA SER A 60 -18.28 -13.28 -6.26
C SER A 60 -19.23 -13.18 -5.05
N ARG A 61 -18.96 -13.88 -3.96
CA ARG A 61 -19.75 -13.78 -2.72
C ARG A 61 -19.43 -12.53 -1.90
N MET A 62 -18.18 -12.06 -1.94
CA MET A 62 -17.77 -10.89 -1.16
C MET A 62 -18.28 -9.56 -1.76
N VAL A 63 -18.47 -9.51 -3.06
CA VAL A 63 -18.85 -8.29 -3.82
C VAL A 63 -20.36 -8.00 -3.74
N PHE A 64 -21.12 -8.63 -2.84
CA PHE A 64 -22.52 -8.29 -2.58
C PHE A 64 -22.67 -7.34 -1.39
N GLY A 65 -23.71 -6.50 -1.42
CA GLY A 65 -24.13 -5.72 -0.26
C GLY A 65 -24.69 -6.59 0.89
N PRO A 66 -24.89 -6.02 2.10
CA PRO A 66 -25.26 -6.77 3.30
C PRO A 66 -26.60 -7.51 3.23
N ASN A 67 -27.52 -7.06 2.40
CA ASN A 67 -28.87 -7.66 2.26
C ASN A 67 -29.13 -8.19 0.84
N GLN A 68 -28.08 -8.44 0.08
CA GLN A 68 -28.17 -8.84 -1.31
C GLN A 68 -28.06 -10.36 -1.44
N THR A 69 -28.96 -10.98 -2.20
CA THR A 69 -28.88 -12.38 -2.63
C THR A 69 -28.36 -12.47 -4.07
N ALA A 70 -27.99 -13.66 -4.52
CA ALA A 70 -27.50 -13.88 -5.89
C ALA A 70 -28.54 -13.52 -6.98
N GLU A 71 -29.78 -13.37 -6.62
CA GLU A 71 -30.93 -13.07 -7.48
C GLU A 71 -31.30 -11.58 -7.50
N ASP A 72 -30.75 -10.78 -6.56
CA ASP A 72 -31.08 -9.36 -6.42
C ASP A 72 -30.39 -8.52 -7.49
N ASP A 73 -31.17 -7.62 -8.11
CA ASP A 73 -30.72 -6.66 -9.11
C ASP A 73 -29.84 -5.53 -8.50
N LYS A 74 -29.26 -4.74 -9.36
CA LYS A 74 -28.22 -3.69 -9.20
C LYS A 74 -28.48 -2.62 -8.10
N GLU A 75 -29.68 -2.55 -7.51
CA GLU A 75 -30.05 -1.50 -6.55
C GLU A 75 -29.31 -1.58 -5.20
N ASN A 76 -28.75 -2.75 -4.83
CA ASN A 76 -28.06 -2.98 -3.57
C ASN A 76 -26.56 -3.25 -3.73
N SER A 77 -25.96 -2.81 -4.83
CA SER A 77 -24.51 -2.98 -5.06
C SER A 77 -23.69 -2.26 -4.00
N LEU A 78 -22.47 -2.75 -3.74
CA LEU A 78 -21.52 -2.07 -2.86
C LEU A 78 -21.22 -0.64 -3.36
N ASP A 79 -21.12 0.31 -2.41
CA ASP A 79 -20.74 1.68 -2.75
C ASP A 79 -19.26 1.77 -3.12
N VAL A 80 -18.39 0.99 -2.44
CA VAL A 80 -16.95 1.03 -2.75
C VAL A 80 -16.24 -0.29 -2.39
N ILE A 81 -15.29 -0.68 -3.24
CA ILE A 81 -14.27 -1.67 -2.93
C ILE A 81 -12.94 -0.94 -2.73
N TYR A 82 -12.27 -1.19 -1.59
CA TYR A 82 -10.87 -0.82 -1.36
C TYR A 82 -10.01 -2.05 -1.58
N GLN A 83 -9.28 -2.07 -2.70
CA GLN A 83 -8.42 -3.20 -3.06
C GLN A 83 -6.98 -2.95 -2.63
N PHE A 84 -6.59 -3.53 -1.48
CA PHE A 84 -5.25 -3.51 -0.92
C PHE A 84 -4.57 -4.88 -0.93
N ALA A 85 -5.33 -5.95 -1.16
CA ALA A 85 -4.80 -7.30 -1.15
C ALA A 85 -3.75 -7.50 -2.25
N ALA A 86 -2.57 -7.96 -1.87
CA ALA A 86 -1.48 -8.26 -2.78
C ALA A 86 -0.49 -9.22 -2.09
N ASP A 87 0.21 -10.02 -2.88
CA ASP A 87 1.38 -10.72 -2.36
C ASP A 87 2.57 -9.78 -2.42
N MET A 88 2.97 -9.25 -1.25
CA MET A 88 3.97 -8.20 -1.16
C MET A 88 4.73 -8.22 0.16
N GLY A 89 5.85 -7.52 0.21
CA GLY A 89 6.68 -7.36 1.39
C GLY A 89 7.66 -6.19 1.27
N GLY A 90 8.65 -6.16 2.16
CA GLY A 90 9.78 -5.25 2.08
C GLY A 90 10.82 -5.66 1.02
N ALA A 91 11.96 -4.96 1.00
CA ALA A 91 13.03 -5.20 0.03
C ALA A 91 13.55 -6.64 0.03
N GLY A 92 13.63 -7.27 1.21
CA GLY A 92 14.05 -8.67 1.34
C GLY A 92 13.09 -9.70 0.74
N PHE A 93 11.84 -9.31 0.48
CA PHE A 93 10.85 -10.16 -0.19
C PHE A 93 10.76 -9.89 -1.69
N ILE A 94 10.85 -8.60 -2.08
CA ILE A 94 10.59 -8.16 -3.46
C ILE A 94 11.83 -8.32 -4.36
N PHE A 95 13.06 -8.09 -3.83
CA PHE A 95 14.26 -7.99 -4.66
C PHE A 95 15.21 -9.19 -4.59
N THR A 96 14.78 -10.30 -3.97
CA THR A 96 15.59 -11.55 -3.94
C THR A 96 15.42 -12.39 -5.20
N GLY A 97 14.35 -12.20 -5.96
CA GLY A 97 13.98 -13.04 -7.10
C GLY A 97 13.32 -14.37 -6.71
N GLU A 98 13.26 -14.69 -5.44
CA GLU A 98 12.72 -15.99 -4.95
C GLU A 98 11.19 -16.05 -4.98
N ASN A 99 10.51 -14.89 -4.99
CA ASN A 99 9.06 -14.78 -4.89
C ASN A 99 8.40 -14.21 -6.17
N ASP A 100 9.15 -13.97 -7.23
CA ASP A 100 8.70 -13.24 -8.42
C ASP A 100 7.46 -13.86 -9.08
N ALA A 101 7.47 -15.18 -9.26
CA ALA A 101 6.35 -15.90 -9.87
C ALA A 101 5.08 -15.82 -9.00
N ASP A 102 5.22 -15.96 -7.68
CA ASP A 102 4.09 -15.88 -6.74
C ASP A 102 3.54 -14.46 -6.65
N ILE A 103 4.41 -13.44 -6.60
CA ILE A 103 4.02 -12.03 -6.61
C ILE A 103 3.18 -11.71 -7.85
N MET A 104 3.69 -12.07 -9.04
CA MET A 104 3.00 -11.84 -10.32
C MET A 104 1.68 -12.59 -10.39
N HIS A 105 1.71 -13.91 -10.14
CA HIS A 105 0.53 -14.76 -10.24
C HIS A 105 -0.56 -14.39 -9.24
N ASN A 106 -0.20 -14.30 -7.96
CA ASN A 106 -1.17 -14.12 -6.89
C ASN A 106 -1.83 -12.75 -6.96
N SER A 107 -1.05 -11.69 -7.12
CA SER A 107 -1.57 -10.32 -7.16
C SER A 107 -2.39 -10.06 -8.44
N ALA A 108 -1.92 -10.54 -9.60
CA ALA A 108 -2.67 -10.41 -10.85
C ALA A 108 -4.01 -11.17 -10.78
N GLN A 109 -4.02 -12.40 -10.24
CA GLN A 109 -5.25 -13.18 -10.12
C GLN A 109 -6.28 -12.49 -9.22
N ILE A 110 -5.85 -11.93 -8.07
CA ILE A 110 -6.73 -11.14 -7.20
C ILE A 110 -7.34 -9.96 -7.98
N ASN A 111 -6.52 -9.17 -8.67
CA ASN A 111 -6.98 -7.98 -9.39
C ASN A 111 -7.89 -8.33 -10.58
N LEU A 112 -7.61 -9.41 -11.30
CA LEU A 112 -8.49 -9.93 -12.37
C LEU A 112 -9.88 -10.29 -11.82
N ASN A 113 -9.95 -11.00 -10.71
CA ASN A 113 -11.19 -11.41 -10.06
C ASN A 113 -11.98 -10.20 -9.57
N ILE A 114 -11.33 -9.27 -8.85
CA ILE A 114 -11.99 -8.07 -8.31
C ILE A 114 -12.52 -7.17 -9.42
N ALA A 115 -11.73 -6.89 -10.47
CA ALA A 115 -12.17 -6.05 -11.58
C ALA A 115 -13.39 -6.66 -12.30
N HIS A 116 -13.36 -7.98 -12.54
CA HIS A 116 -14.44 -8.70 -13.21
C HIS A 116 -15.72 -8.70 -12.38
N GLU A 117 -15.65 -9.09 -11.11
CA GLU A 117 -16.85 -9.18 -10.27
C GLU A 117 -17.40 -7.79 -9.89
N ALA A 118 -16.52 -6.79 -9.68
CA ALA A 118 -16.96 -5.41 -9.47
C ALA A 118 -17.77 -4.85 -10.66
N MET A 119 -17.32 -5.10 -11.88
CA MET A 119 -18.02 -4.74 -13.10
C MET A 119 -19.35 -5.49 -13.22
N LYS A 120 -19.33 -6.82 -13.06
CA LYS A 120 -20.49 -7.69 -13.18
C LYS A 120 -21.60 -7.36 -12.18
N LYS A 121 -21.23 -7.00 -10.94
CA LYS A 121 -22.13 -6.64 -9.84
C LYS A 121 -22.44 -5.15 -9.77
N SER A 122 -21.97 -4.36 -10.73
CA SER A 122 -22.21 -2.91 -10.83
C SER A 122 -21.78 -2.15 -9.55
N VAL A 123 -20.65 -2.52 -8.95
CA VAL A 123 -20.07 -1.79 -7.83
C VAL A 123 -19.87 -0.33 -8.20
N LYS A 124 -20.28 0.60 -7.31
CA LYS A 124 -20.31 2.02 -7.67
C LYS A 124 -18.91 2.64 -7.78
N LYS A 125 -17.92 2.09 -7.07
CA LYS A 125 -16.53 2.57 -7.09
C LYS A 125 -15.54 1.49 -6.69
N VAL A 126 -14.37 1.45 -7.34
CA VAL A 126 -13.24 0.62 -6.94
C VAL A 126 -12.03 1.52 -6.73
N PHE A 127 -11.48 1.51 -5.52
CA PHE A 127 -10.16 2.05 -5.24
C PHE A 127 -9.12 0.95 -5.36
N TYR A 128 -8.04 1.22 -6.10
CA TYR A 128 -6.90 0.31 -6.26
C TYR A 128 -5.61 0.95 -5.75
N SER A 129 -4.92 0.25 -4.84
CA SER A 129 -3.59 0.62 -4.37
C SER A 129 -2.52 0.07 -5.30
N SER A 130 -2.05 0.91 -6.22
CA SER A 130 -0.80 0.70 -6.94
C SER A 130 0.40 1.06 -6.07
N SER A 131 1.59 1.12 -6.64
CA SER A 131 2.84 1.33 -5.90
C SER A 131 3.81 2.19 -6.70
N ALA A 132 4.65 2.96 -6.02
CA ALA A 132 5.79 3.63 -6.62
C ALA A 132 6.83 2.67 -7.25
N CYS A 133 6.77 1.37 -6.92
CA CYS A 133 7.61 0.35 -7.56
C CYS A 133 7.32 0.17 -9.06
N MET A 134 6.17 0.67 -9.54
CA MET A 134 5.85 0.65 -10.97
C MET A 134 6.62 1.68 -11.81
N TYR A 135 7.23 2.71 -11.19
CA TYR A 135 8.03 3.69 -11.91
C TYR A 135 9.29 3.08 -12.50
N PRO A 136 9.73 3.56 -13.70
CA PRO A 136 10.93 3.04 -14.35
C PRO A 136 12.18 3.19 -13.49
N GLU A 137 13.03 2.18 -13.49
CA GLU A 137 14.31 2.21 -12.77
C GLU A 137 15.16 3.40 -13.20
N HIS A 138 15.21 3.70 -14.51
CA HIS A 138 16.03 4.80 -15.04
C HIS A 138 15.63 6.19 -14.53
N ASN A 139 14.42 6.37 -14.01
CA ASN A 139 13.96 7.59 -13.34
C ASN A 139 14.48 7.73 -11.90
N GLN A 140 15.10 6.69 -11.36
CA GLN A 140 15.41 6.51 -9.95
C GLN A 140 16.90 6.21 -9.70
N LEU A 141 17.77 6.53 -10.67
CA LEU A 141 19.22 6.31 -10.58
C LEU A 141 19.93 7.42 -9.79
N ASP A 142 19.36 8.62 -9.76
CA ASP A 142 19.87 9.72 -8.96
C ASP A 142 19.20 9.70 -7.58
N PRO A 143 19.95 9.45 -6.47
CA PRO A 143 19.37 9.40 -5.14
C PRO A 143 18.88 10.77 -4.64
N ASP A 144 19.40 11.86 -5.19
CA ASP A 144 19.05 13.22 -4.75
C ASP A 144 17.89 13.83 -5.56
N ASN A 145 17.65 13.32 -6.77
CA ASN A 145 16.62 13.86 -7.67
C ASN A 145 15.88 12.76 -8.46
N PRO A 146 15.19 11.82 -7.80
CA PRO A 146 14.41 10.81 -8.49
C PRO A 146 13.18 11.44 -9.16
N ASN A 147 12.84 10.98 -10.36
CA ASN A 147 11.65 11.45 -11.10
C ASN A 147 10.52 10.43 -11.00
N CYS A 148 9.61 10.64 -10.08
CA CYS A 148 8.41 9.83 -9.89
C CYS A 148 7.12 10.66 -10.09
N VAL A 149 7.10 11.64 -10.99
CA VAL A 149 5.86 12.30 -11.40
C VAL A 149 4.99 11.32 -12.19
N GLU A 150 3.68 11.43 -12.10
CA GLU A 150 2.75 10.42 -12.64
C GLU A 150 2.95 10.14 -14.14
N ASP A 151 3.24 11.16 -14.93
CA ASP A 151 3.49 11.05 -16.37
C ASP A 151 4.82 10.38 -16.74
N SER A 152 5.75 10.25 -15.79
CA SER A 152 7.05 9.63 -16.02
C SER A 152 7.03 8.08 -16.02
N ALA A 153 5.86 7.49 -15.86
CA ALA A 153 5.67 6.03 -15.83
C ALA A 153 6.08 5.32 -17.14
N TYR A 154 6.15 6.06 -18.22
CA TYR A 154 6.49 5.51 -19.55
C TYR A 154 7.66 6.25 -20.20
N PRO A 155 8.56 5.53 -20.95
CA PRO A 155 8.51 4.08 -21.21
C PRO A 155 8.69 3.24 -19.95
N ALA A 156 7.88 2.18 -19.81
CA ALA A 156 7.87 1.37 -18.60
C ALA A 156 9.14 0.51 -18.48
N ALA A 157 9.74 0.53 -17.30
CA ALA A 157 10.88 -0.33 -16.93
C ALA A 157 11.00 -0.43 -15.39
N PRO A 158 9.97 -0.99 -14.71
CA PRO A 158 10.04 -1.25 -13.27
C PRO A 158 11.25 -2.13 -12.88
N ASP A 159 11.76 -1.94 -11.67
CA ASP A 159 12.94 -2.63 -11.14
C ASP A 159 12.63 -4.03 -10.55
N SER A 160 11.39 -4.46 -10.59
CA SER A 160 10.94 -5.72 -9.98
C SER A 160 9.65 -6.24 -10.59
N GLU A 161 9.41 -7.54 -10.47
CA GLU A 161 8.15 -8.16 -10.89
C GLU A 161 6.95 -7.63 -10.12
N TYR A 162 7.13 -7.23 -8.87
CA TYR A 162 6.12 -6.50 -8.13
C TYR A 162 5.71 -5.18 -8.82
N GLY A 163 6.68 -4.42 -9.31
CA GLY A 163 6.42 -3.18 -10.05
C GLY A 163 5.69 -3.43 -11.36
N TRP A 164 6.06 -4.49 -12.10
CA TRP A 164 5.40 -4.89 -13.33
C TRP A 164 3.94 -5.33 -13.10
N GLU A 165 3.68 -6.12 -12.04
CA GLU A 165 2.31 -6.50 -11.67
C GLU A 165 1.47 -5.27 -11.34
N LYS A 166 2.01 -4.33 -10.55
CA LYS A 166 1.30 -3.10 -10.19
C LYS A 166 0.93 -2.27 -11.42
N LEU A 167 1.85 -2.12 -12.36
CA LEU A 167 1.58 -1.43 -13.61
C LEU A 167 0.57 -2.17 -14.49
N PHE A 168 0.66 -3.50 -14.59
CA PHE A 168 -0.33 -4.33 -15.27
C PHE A 168 -1.73 -4.10 -14.70
N SER A 169 -1.86 -4.14 -13.38
CA SER A 169 -3.14 -3.96 -12.70
C SER A 169 -3.70 -2.53 -12.83
N GLU A 170 -2.87 -1.47 -12.85
CA GLU A 170 -3.32 -0.12 -13.22
C GLU A 170 -3.99 -0.13 -14.60
N ARG A 171 -3.32 -0.71 -15.60
CA ARG A 171 -3.84 -0.80 -16.97
C ARG A 171 -5.12 -1.63 -17.05
N LEU A 172 -5.20 -2.71 -16.27
CA LEU A 172 -6.40 -3.56 -16.17
C LEU A 172 -7.60 -2.72 -15.69
N TYR A 173 -7.47 -2.03 -14.56
CA TYR A 173 -8.56 -1.21 -14.00
C TYR A 173 -8.97 -0.08 -14.95
N PHE A 174 -8.04 0.61 -15.59
CA PHE A 174 -8.36 1.63 -16.60
C PHE A 174 -9.00 1.05 -17.86
N ALA A 175 -8.64 -0.16 -18.28
CA ALA A 175 -9.31 -0.84 -19.39
C ALA A 175 -10.78 -1.18 -19.03
N PHE A 176 -11.03 -1.65 -17.80
CA PHE A 176 -12.39 -1.89 -17.31
C PHE A 176 -13.18 -0.59 -17.19
N ALA A 177 -12.56 0.49 -16.73
CA ALA A 177 -13.20 1.81 -16.72
C ALA A 177 -13.61 2.26 -18.14
N LYS A 178 -12.69 2.14 -19.10
CA LYS A 178 -12.94 2.54 -20.50
C LYS A 178 -14.01 1.71 -21.19
N ASN A 179 -13.98 0.39 -21.02
CA ASN A 179 -14.80 -0.52 -21.82
C ASN A 179 -16.17 -0.81 -21.18
N TYR A 180 -16.22 -0.79 -19.84
CA TYR A 180 -17.40 -1.19 -19.08
C TYR A 180 -17.94 -0.10 -18.15
N GLY A 181 -17.29 1.06 -18.08
CA GLY A 181 -17.72 2.16 -17.23
C GLY A 181 -17.45 1.93 -15.74
N LEU A 182 -16.55 1.01 -15.38
CA LEU A 182 -16.17 0.80 -13.98
C LEU A 182 -15.56 2.09 -13.41
N ASN A 183 -16.12 2.62 -12.34
CA ASN A 183 -15.65 3.85 -11.73
C ASN A 183 -14.45 3.57 -10.82
N VAL A 184 -13.23 3.80 -11.31
CA VAL A 184 -11.99 3.45 -10.64
C VAL A 184 -11.29 4.67 -10.03
N ARG A 185 -10.50 4.42 -8.97
CA ARG A 185 -9.52 5.35 -8.39
C ARG A 185 -8.21 4.60 -8.21
N VAL A 186 -7.17 5.04 -8.89
CA VAL A 186 -5.86 4.39 -8.88
C VAL A 186 -4.85 5.28 -8.18
N ALA A 187 -4.31 4.83 -7.04
CA ALA A 187 -3.27 5.54 -6.28
C ALA A 187 -1.94 4.78 -6.28
N ARG A 188 -0.83 5.50 -6.47
CA ARG A 188 0.54 4.97 -6.37
C ARG A 188 1.09 5.31 -4.99
N TYR A 189 1.14 4.30 -4.12
CA TYR A 189 1.63 4.47 -2.75
C TYR A 189 3.15 4.51 -2.68
N HIS A 190 3.69 5.51 -1.95
CA HIS A 190 5.12 5.70 -1.69
C HIS A 190 5.44 5.39 -0.22
N ASN A 191 5.89 4.16 0.07
CA ASN A 191 6.39 3.68 1.37
C ASN A 191 5.56 4.13 2.58
N ILE A 192 4.43 3.49 2.77
CA ILE A 192 3.57 3.76 3.93
C ILE A 192 4.16 3.07 5.17
N PHE A 193 4.14 3.75 6.33
CA PHE A 193 4.61 3.24 7.61
C PHE A 193 3.73 3.71 8.76
N GLY A 194 3.87 3.09 9.93
CA GLY A 194 3.16 3.41 11.16
C GLY A 194 2.96 2.19 12.06
N PRO A 195 2.25 2.34 13.18
CA PRO A 195 1.99 1.26 14.11
C PRO A 195 1.10 0.17 13.48
N GLN A 196 1.15 -1.03 14.09
CA GLN A 196 0.32 -2.18 13.70
C GLN A 196 0.62 -2.73 12.29
N GLY A 197 1.82 -2.48 11.77
CA GLY A 197 2.33 -3.10 10.56
C GLY A 197 3.23 -4.29 10.86
N THR A 198 3.51 -5.10 9.85
CA THR A 198 4.48 -6.21 9.93
C THR A 198 5.86 -5.68 10.34
N TRP A 199 6.43 -6.20 11.41
CA TRP A 199 7.68 -5.73 12.01
C TRP A 199 8.78 -6.79 12.08
N THR A 200 8.47 -8.05 11.73
CA THR A 200 9.37 -9.21 11.73
C THR A 200 8.99 -10.20 10.63
N GLY A 201 9.80 -11.25 10.42
CA GLY A 201 9.50 -12.36 9.50
C GLY A 201 9.94 -12.13 8.06
N GLY A 202 10.76 -11.10 7.77
CA GLY A 202 11.36 -10.85 6.46
C GLY A 202 10.47 -10.09 5.46
N ARG A 203 9.23 -9.78 5.84
CA ARG A 203 8.31 -8.95 5.02
C ARG A 203 8.22 -7.51 5.51
N GLU A 204 8.87 -7.19 6.63
CA GLU A 204 8.88 -5.84 7.21
C GLU A 204 9.60 -4.83 6.31
N LYS A 205 9.09 -3.60 6.30
CA LYS A 205 9.73 -2.46 5.62
C LYS A 205 10.74 -1.76 6.53
N ALA A 206 11.59 -0.91 5.94
CA ALA A 206 12.69 -0.24 6.65
C ALA A 206 12.29 0.47 7.95
N PRO A 207 11.17 1.22 8.05
CA PRO A 207 10.77 1.85 9.31
C PRO A 207 10.60 0.84 10.45
N ALA A 208 9.80 -0.21 10.24
CA ALA A 208 9.58 -1.25 11.23
C ALA A 208 10.85 -2.04 11.55
N ALA A 209 11.69 -2.34 10.53
CA ALA A 209 12.96 -3.02 10.72
C ALA A 209 13.93 -2.20 11.60
N PHE A 210 14.04 -0.88 11.39
CA PHE A 210 14.92 -0.03 12.19
C PHE A 210 14.39 0.21 13.60
N CYS A 211 13.07 0.38 13.79
CA CYS A 211 12.47 0.41 15.12
C CYS A 211 12.79 -0.86 15.89
N ARG A 212 12.55 -2.04 15.28
CA ARG A 212 12.86 -3.33 15.90
C ARG A 212 14.35 -3.47 16.22
N LYS A 213 15.23 -3.18 15.26
CA LYS A 213 16.68 -3.27 15.46
C LYS A 213 17.14 -2.36 16.60
N ALA A 214 16.72 -1.10 16.63
CA ALA A 214 17.07 -0.18 17.70
C ALA A 214 16.52 -0.63 19.07
N ALA A 215 15.28 -1.11 19.13
CA ALA A 215 14.66 -1.56 20.37
C ALA A 215 15.32 -2.83 20.95
N MET A 216 15.65 -3.80 20.10
CA MET A 216 16.12 -5.14 20.51
C MET A 216 17.64 -5.24 20.66
N THR A 217 18.42 -4.30 20.13
CA THR A 217 19.89 -4.33 20.20
C THR A 217 20.36 -3.79 21.56
N ASP A 218 21.32 -4.48 22.17
CA ASP A 218 21.93 -4.07 23.44
C ASP A 218 22.72 -2.76 23.29
N ASP A 219 22.68 -1.93 24.33
CA ASP A 219 23.43 -0.67 24.37
C ASP A 219 24.93 -0.90 24.17
N GLY A 220 25.58 -0.04 23.40
CA GLY A 220 26.99 -0.20 23.01
C GLY A 220 27.25 -1.12 21.83
N SER A 221 26.21 -1.75 21.28
CA SER A 221 26.30 -2.66 20.11
C SER A 221 26.03 -1.95 18.76
N SER A 222 25.80 -2.70 17.68
CA SER A 222 25.55 -2.15 16.35
C SER A 222 24.28 -2.71 15.73
N ILE A 223 23.60 -1.88 14.93
CA ILE A 223 22.50 -2.30 14.04
C ILE A 223 23.00 -2.40 12.59
N GLU A 224 22.47 -3.34 11.84
CA GLU A 224 22.86 -3.59 10.45
C GLU A 224 22.04 -2.74 9.49
N VAL A 225 22.73 -2.15 8.51
CA VAL A 225 22.16 -1.42 7.36
C VAL A 225 22.67 -2.06 6.08
N TRP A 226 21.77 -2.39 5.16
CA TRP A 226 22.13 -2.94 3.86
C TRP A 226 22.77 -1.90 2.94
N GLY A 227 23.85 -2.28 2.27
CA GLY A 227 24.65 -1.42 1.41
C GLY A 227 25.39 -0.33 2.20
N ASP A 228 25.74 0.75 1.53
CA ASP A 228 26.41 1.91 2.13
C ASP A 228 25.44 2.90 2.83
N GLY A 229 24.13 2.66 2.71
CA GLY A 229 23.10 3.52 3.26
C GLY A 229 22.86 4.83 2.54
N SER A 230 23.48 5.06 1.36
CA SER A 230 23.34 6.30 0.57
C SER A 230 22.00 6.42 -0.16
N ARG A 231 21.29 5.32 -0.37
CA ARG A 231 20.00 5.32 -1.06
C ARG A 231 18.96 6.16 -0.33
N THR A 232 18.11 6.85 -1.07
CA THR A 232 17.11 7.76 -0.51
C THR A 232 15.70 7.22 -0.68
N ARG A 233 14.86 7.48 0.32
CA ARG A 233 13.42 7.16 0.31
C ARG A 233 12.64 8.26 1.02
N SER A 234 11.36 8.35 0.70
CA SER A 234 10.38 9.06 1.53
C SER A 234 9.39 8.07 2.15
N PHE A 235 8.80 8.44 3.28
CA PHE A 235 7.88 7.58 4.03
C PHE A 235 6.68 8.40 4.51
N LEU A 236 5.48 7.92 4.20
CA LEU A 236 4.21 8.54 4.60
C LEU A 236 3.61 7.81 5.80
N TYR A 237 3.24 8.56 6.83
CA TYR A 237 2.60 8.01 8.01
C TYR A 237 1.18 7.50 7.70
N ILE A 238 0.78 6.41 8.36
CA ILE A 238 -0.45 5.67 8.03
C ILE A 238 -1.70 6.53 8.13
N ASP A 239 -1.85 7.38 9.14
CA ASP A 239 -3.06 8.20 9.30
C ASP A 239 -3.23 9.18 8.12
N GLU A 240 -2.14 9.77 7.64
CA GLU A 240 -2.16 10.63 6.47
C GLU A 240 -2.38 9.86 5.17
N CYS A 241 -1.86 8.63 5.06
CA CYS A 241 -2.17 7.75 3.95
C CYS A 241 -3.67 7.44 3.89
N ILE A 242 -4.29 7.12 5.01
CA ILE A 242 -5.73 6.84 5.10
C ILE A 242 -6.53 8.09 4.76
N GLU A 243 -6.18 9.26 5.30
CA GLU A 243 -6.84 10.53 4.97
C GLU A 243 -6.72 10.87 3.49
N ALA A 244 -5.52 10.78 2.91
CA ALA A 244 -5.30 10.99 1.49
C ALA A 244 -6.12 10.02 0.62
N THR A 245 -6.14 8.76 1.00
CA THR A 245 -6.91 7.73 0.29
C THR A 245 -8.40 8.03 0.33
N ARG A 246 -8.94 8.45 1.49
CA ARG A 246 -10.36 8.80 1.63
C ARG A 246 -10.72 10.01 0.77
N ARG A 247 -9.93 11.09 0.79
CA ARG A 247 -10.15 12.27 -0.06
C ARG A 247 -10.14 11.91 -1.54
N PHE A 248 -9.15 11.15 -1.97
CA PHE A 248 -9.05 10.69 -3.36
C PHE A 248 -10.20 9.77 -3.75
N ALA A 249 -10.59 8.83 -2.91
CA ALA A 249 -11.71 7.94 -3.17
C ALA A 249 -13.05 8.69 -3.31
N GLU A 250 -13.26 9.79 -2.60
CA GLU A 250 -14.47 10.62 -2.70
C GLU A 250 -14.42 11.62 -3.90
N SER A 251 -13.26 11.88 -4.49
CA SER A 251 -13.13 12.78 -5.64
C SER A 251 -13.64 12.15 -6.94
N ASP A 252 -13.77 12.99 -7.99
CA ASP A 252 -14.10 12.52 -9.34
C ASP A 252 -12.87 12.20 -10.19
N PHE A 253 -11.67 12.44 -9.68
CA PHE A 253 -10.42 12.17 -10.38
C PHE A 253 -10.10 10.67 -10.35
N GLN A 254 -9.88 10.05 -11.52
CA GLN A 254 -9.63 8.60 -11.60
C GLN A 254 -8.19 8.22 -11.23
N GLY A 255 -7.26 9.14 -11.34
CA GLY A 255 -5.84 8.88 -11.22
C GLY A 255 -5.19 8.54 -12.58
N PRO A 256 -3.97 7.96 -12.58
CA PRO A 256 -3.21 7.62 -11.39
C PRO A 256 -2.74 8.86 -10.63
N VAL A 257 -2.56 8.74 -9.32
CA VAL A 257 -2.03 9.81 -8.48
C VAL A 257 -1.12 9.26 -7.40
N ASN A 258 -0.02 9.96 -7.11
CA ASN A 258 0.87 9.61 -6.01
C ASN A 258 0.21 9.91 -4.65
N ILE A 259 0.38 8.98 -3.71
CA ILE A 259 0.10 9.18 -2.29
C ILE A 259 1.36 8.82 -1.52
N GLY A 260 2.07 9.84 -1.03
CA GLY A 260 3.36 9.71 -0.38
C GLY A 260 3.79 10.98 0.33
N SER A 261 4.96 10.94 0.94
CA SER A 261 5.64 12.11 1.52
C SER A 261 6.73 12.60 0.56
N GLU A 262 6.95 13.91 0.52
CA GLU A 262 8.08 14.53 -0.20
C GLU A 262 9.35 14.66 0.68
N GLU A 263 9.25 14.34 1.99
CA GLU A 263 10.38 14.35 2.91
C GLU A 263 11.31 13.17 2.63
N MET A 264 12.41 13.44 1.94
CA MET A 264 13.38 12.44 1.52
C MET A 264 14.50 12.26 2.54
N ILE A 265 14.87 11.02 2.84
CA ILE A 265 15.94 10.69 3.78
C ILE A 265 16.81 9.57 3.22
N THR A 266 18.13 9.62 3.48
CA THR A 266 19.03 8.49 3.22
C THR A 266 18.76 7.36 4.21
N ILE A 267 18.94 6.11 3.79
CA ILE A 267 18.77 4.94 4.67
C ILE A 267 19.72 5.02 5.88
N GLN A 268 20.94 5.55 5.69
CA GLN A 268 21.89 5.79 6.77
C GLN A 268 21.35 6.79 7.81
N ASN A 269 20.80 7.92 7.38
CA ASN A 269 20.24 8.92 8.28
C ASN A 269 18.95 8.43 8.93
N PHE A 270 18.19 7.58 8.24
CA PHE A 270 17.01 6.96 8.80
C PHE A 270 17.37 5.98 9.94
N ALA A 271 18.41 5.16 9.77
CA ALA A 271 18.92 4.32 10.84
C ALA A 271 19.42 5.14 12.05
N LYS A 272 20.14 6.27 11.81
CA LYS A 272 20.54 7.20 12.86
C LYS A 272 19.35 7.79 13.61
N MET A 273 18.29 8.17 12.90
CA MET A 273 17.05 8.67 13.50
C MET A 273 16.43 7.64 14.43
N ALA A 274 16.35 6.38 14.03
CA ALA A 274 15.81 5.29 14.86
C ALA A 274 16.68 5.05 16.12
N ILE A 275 18.01 5.11 15.99
CA ILE A 275 18.94 5.05 17.12
C ILE A 275 18.71 6.21 18.10
N ASP A 276 18.65 7.43 17.58
CA ASP A 276 18.44 8.64 18.39
C ASP A 276 17.12 8.58 19.18
N ILE A 277 16.02 8.20 18.52
CA ILE A 277 14.72 8.02 19.16
C ILE A 277 14.77 6.93 20.26
N SER A 278 15.54 5.86 20.07
CA SER A 278 15.67 4.79 21.05
C SER A 278 16.40 5.22 22.35
N GLY A 279 17.12 6.33 22.32
CA GLY A 279 17.94 6.81 23.42
C GLY A 279 19.16 5.95 23.75
N LYS A 280 19.47 4.94 22.90
CA LYS A 280 20.60 4.02 23.09
C LYS A 280 21.87 4.51 22.38
N ASN A 281 23.03 4.10 22.89
CA ASN A 281 24.33 4.33 22.25
C ASN A 281 24.65 3.17 21.28
N LEU A 282 24.05 3.20 20.09
CA LEU A 282 24.25 2.18 19.06
C LEU A 282 25.09 2.72 17.90
N SER A 283 25.89 1.85 17.28
CA SER A 283 26.61 2.15 16.05
C SER A 283 25.90 1.50 14.83
N ILE A 284 26.28 1.91 13.62
CA ILE A 284 25.79 1.33 12.38
C ILE A 284 26.88 0.48 11.77
N LYS A 285 26.51 -0.75 11.37
CA LYS A 285 27.34 -1.67 10.60
C LYS A 285 26.73 -1.87 9.22
N ASN A 286 27.42 -1.42 8.19
CA ASN A 286 27.00 -1.66 6.81
C ASN A 286 27.32 -3.12 6.40
N ILE A 287 26.34 -3.79 5.79
CA ILE A 287 26.45 -5.19 5.32
C ILE A 287 25.86 -5.31 3.92
N ASP A 288 26.23 -6.37 3.20
CA ASP A 288 25.59 -6.69 1.93
C ASP A 288 24.12 -7.08 2.12
N GLY A 289 23.27 -6.76 1.14
CA GLY A 289 21.86 -7.10 1.18
C GLY A 289 21.12 -6.66 -0.09
N PRO A 290 19.84 -7.06 -0.25
CA PRO A 290 19.05 -6.68 -1.41
C PRO A 290 18.78 -5.17 -1.41
N LEU A 291 19.12 -4.53 -2.52
CA LEU A 291 19.01 -3.09 -2.71
C LEU A 291 18.08 -2.83 -3.90
N GLY A 292 17.06 -2.02 -3.73
CA GLY A 292 16.25 -1.53 -4.85
C GLY A 292 16.90 -0.33 -5.56
N VAL A 293 16.11 0.53 -6.18
CA VAL A 293 16.56 1.77 -6.87
C VAL A 293 17.36 2.70 -5.95
N HIS A 294 18.14 3.61 -6.54
CA HIS A 294 19.00 4.54 -5.80
C HIS A 294 18.20 5.59 -5.04
N GLY A 295 17.20 6.23 -5.69
CA GLY A 295 16.32 7.21 -5.06
C GLY A 295 14.85 6.96 -5.39
N ARG A 296 13.97 7.18 -4.43
CA ARG A 296 12.51 7.15 -4.65
C ARG A 296 11.84 8.15 -3.73
N ASN A 297 11.15 9.11 -4.35
CA ASN A 297 10.41 10.16 -3.66
C ASN A 297 9.02 10.32 -4.26
N SER A 298 8.05 10.73 -3.49
CA SER A 298 6.74 11.11 -4.00
C SER A 298 6.82 12.53 -4.58
N ASP A 299 6.26 12.73 -5.76
CA ASP A 299 5.86 14.06 -6.22
C ASP A 299 4.37 14.22 -5.94
N ASN A 300 4.01 15.16 -5.09
CA ASN A 300 2.62 15.36 -4.66
C ASN A 300 1.92 16.52 -5.39
N ASN A 301 2.53 17.11 -6.42
CA ASN A 301 1.96 18.25 -7.13
C ASN A 301 0.59 17.97 -7.72
N LEU A 302 0.42 16.82 -8.39
CA LEU A 302 -0.87 16.42 -8.94
C LEU A 302 -1.90 16.16 -7.83
N TYR A 303 -1.49 15.54 -6.73
CA TYR A 303 -2.37 15.31 -5.60
C TYR A 303 -2.86 16.64 -4.98
N ARG A 304 -1.95 17.59 -4.73
CA ARG A 304 -2.29 18.94 -4.24
C ARG A 304 -3.27 19.67 -5.17
N GLU A 305 -2.99 19.63 -6.48
CA GLU A 305 -3.87 20.25 -7.48
C GLU A 305 -5.29 19.67 -7.46
N LYS A 306 -5.42 18.35 -7.41
CA LYS A 306 -6.72 17.67 -7.52
C LYS A 306 -7.50 17.61 -6.22
N MET A 307 -6.80 17.48 -5.06
CA MET A 307 -7.44 17.29 -3.76
C MET A 307 -7.43 18.52 -2.86
N GLY A 308 -6.62 19.55 -3.16
CA GLY A 308 -6.47 20.74 -2.31
C GLY A 308 -5.92 20.41 -0.93
N TRP A 309 -5.15 19.33 -0.80
CA TRP A 309 -4.63 18.82 0.47
C TRP A 309 -3.26 18.18 0.27
N GLU A 310 -2.45 18.15 1.31
CA GLU A 310 -1.15 17.47 1.34
C GLU A 310 -0.84 16.92 2.73
N PRO A 311 0.00 15.88 2.84
CA PRO A 311 0.53 15.41 4.11
C PRO A 311 1.38 16.48 4.79
N THR A 312 1.30 16.55 6.11
CA THR A 312 2.03 17.54 6.94
C THR A 312 2.85 16.91 8.03
N GLN A 313 2.61 15.64 8.38
CA GLN A 313 3.32 14.97 9.46
C GLN A 313 4.74 14.63 9.02
N LEU A 314 5.73 15.12 9.75
CA LEU A 314 7.13 14.83 9.50
C LEU A 314 7.47 13.37 9.84
N LEU A 315 8.47 12.82 9.14
CA LEU A 315 8.90 11.44 9.33
C LEU A 315 9.27 11.14 10.78
N ARG A 316 10.04 12.05 11.43
CA ARG A 316 10.45 11.88 12.82
C ARG A 316 9.26 11.78 13.77
N GLU A 317 8.26 12.62 13.60
CA GLU A 317 7.05 12.62 14.45
C GLU A 317 6.29 11.28 14.34
N GLY A 318 6.24 10.71 13.11
CA GLY A 318 5.63 9.40 12.89
C GLY A 318 6.47 8.25 13.45
N MET A 319 7.80 8.39 13.52
CA MET A 319 8.70 7.39 14.10
C MET A 319 8.70 7.39 15.63
N GLU A 320 8.37 8.50 16.26
CA GLU A 320 8.25 8.64 17.72
C GLU A 320 6.93 8.06 18.28
N LYS A 321 5.91 7.86 17.46
CA LYS A 321 4.64 7.20 17.79
C LYS A 321 4.77 5.67 17.76
#